data_b3a03f6594c8e721cb0b3f190ede6cd5
#
_entry.id   b3a03f6594c8e721cb0b3f190ede6cd5
#
_cell.length_a   1.000
_cell.length_b   1.000
_cell.length_c   1.000
_cell.angle_alpha   90.00
_cell.angle_beta   90.00
_cell.angle_gamma   90.00
#
_symmetry.space_group_name_H-M   'P 1'
#
loop_
_entity.id
_entity.type
_entity.pdbx_description
1 polymer ?
#
loop_
_entity_poly.entity_id
_entity_poly.type
_entity_poly.pdbx_seq_one_letter_code
_entity_poly.pdbx_strand_id
1 'polypeptide(L)'
;MFIRPLKLTQHVDVQGPENATTVILLHSLGTDMHLWDLQMPRLTERYRVVRLDIRGHGLSAVDALPFSMEDLADDVIAVVDHLNINQFYVVGVSIGGTIAQWIGFKLPQRVQGMVIIDTSLVNAAPPSLWRARAEDVFQHGLEHLERGIISNWVTPQFIDSPEADGLRKMLRNTTVEAFSGCSLAIADTDLTNMNIHGV
;
A
#
# COMPACT_ATOMS: atom_id res chain seq x y z
N MET A 1 4.25 -16.00 0.26
CA MET A 1 5.46 -16.42 1.00
C MET A 1 5.82 -15.37 2.04
N PHE A 2 6.65 -15.75 3.03
CA PHE A 2 7.20 -14.78 3.99
C PHE A 2 8.68 -14.59 3.71
N ILE A 3 9.11 -13.33 3.62
CA ILE A 3 10.51 -12.95 3.42
C ILE A 3 10.93 -11.91 4.45
N ARG A 4 12.22 -11.75 4.66
CA ARG A 4 12.78 -10.72 5.55
C ARG A 4 13.96 -10.03 4.87
N PRO A 5 13.70 -9.19 3.86
CA PRO A 5 14.76 -8.54 3.10
C PRO A 5 15.50 -7.48 3.93
N LEU A 6 14.82 -6.87 4.89
CA LEU A 6 15.37 -5.99 5.92
C LEU A 6 15.14 -6.60 7.31
N LYS A 7 14.71 -5.81 8.28
CA LYS A 7 14.46 -6.27 9.67
C LYS A 7 13.08 -6.88 9.85
N LEU A 8 12.09 -6.43 9.06
CA LEU A 8 10.70 -6.85 9.19
C LEU A 8 10.38 -8.06 8.32
N THR A 9 9.53 -8.93 8.82
CA THR A 9 8.93 -9.99 8.01
C THR A 9 7.82 -9.40 7.16
N GLN A 10 7.92 -9.63 5.84
CA GLN A 10 6.93 -9.18 4.88
C GLN A 10 6.23 -10.37 4.24
N HIS A 11 4.92 -10.24 4.08
CA HIS A 11 4.10 -11.21 3.37
C HIS A 11 3.98 -10.79 1.90
N VAL A 12 4.43 -11.66 1.02
CA VAL A 12 4.53 -11.42 -0.43
C VAL A 12 3.92 -12.57 -1.19
N ASP A 13 3.21 -12.27 -2.26
CA ASP A 13 2.68 -13.22 -3.22
C ASP A 13 3.24 -12.93 -4.61
N VAL A 14 3.75 -13.96 -5.28
CA VAL A 14 4.33 -13.86 -6.63
C VAL A 14 3.65 -14.87 -7.53
N GLN A 15 2.98 -14.40 -8.58
CA GLN A 15 2.25 -15.24 -9.51
C GLN A 15 2.51 -14.84 -10.97
N GLY A 16 2.14 -15.73 -11.89
CA GLY A 16 2.33 -15.52 -13.34
C GLY A 16 3.66 -16.04 -13.86
N PRO A 17 3.96 -15.88 -15.16
CA PRO A 17 5.16 -16.42 -15.79
C PRO A 17 6.43 -15.76 -15.24
N GLU A 18 7.41 -16.57 -14.84
CA GLU A 18 8.64 -16.10 -14.16
C GLU A 18 9.45 -15.09 -14.98
N ASN A 19 9.51 -15.30 -16.29
CA ASN A 19 10.28 -14.45 -17.20
C ASN A 19 9.47 -13.31 -17.84
N ALA A 20 8.22 -13.12 -17.42
CA ALA A 20 7.40 -12.03 -17.93
C ALA A 20 7.76 -10.70 -17.29
N THR A 21 7.33 -9.61 -17.93
CA THR A 21 7.42 -8.26 -17.35
C THR A 21 6.78 -8.23 -15.96
N THR A 22 7.49 -7.66 -15.00
CA THR A 22 7.01 -7.63 -13.60
C THR A 22 6.11 -6.43 -13.36
N VAL A 23 5.02 -6.66 -12.64
CA VAL A 23 4.09 -5.64 -12.11
C VAL A 23 4.00 -5.78 -10.60
N ILE A 24 4.28 -4.70 -9.88
CA ILE A 24 4.14 -4.62 -8.42
C ILE A 24 2.78 -4.00 -8.09
N LEU A 25 2.01 -4.61 -7.20
CA LEU A 25 0.69 -4.11 -6.77
C LEU A 25 0.73 -3.71 -5.30
N LEU A 26 0.41 -2.44 -5.02
CA LEU A 26 0.41 -1.84 -3.68
C LEU A 26 -1.01 -1.44 -3.28
N HIS A 27 -1.48 -1.97 -2.17
CA HIS A 27 -2.83 -1.78 -1.66
C HIS A 27 -3.02 -0.45 -0.90
N SER A 28 -4.25 -0.15 -0.49
CA SER A 28 -4.62 1.05 0.27
C SER A 28 -4.41 0.88 1.77
N LEU A 29 -4.35 1.98 2.52
CA LEU A 29 -4.37 2.00 3.98
C LEU A 29 -5.59 1.23 4.51
N GLY A 30 -5.39 0.33 5.45
CA GLY A 30 -6.47 -0.46 6.05
C GLY A 30 -6.99 -1.60 5.18
N THR A 31 -6.34 -1.91 4.07
CA THR A 31 -6.59 -3.11 3.26
C THR A 31 -5.35 -4.01 3.25
N ASP A 32 -5.35 -5.07 2.46
CA ASP A 32 -4.19 -5.94 2.25
C ASP A 32 -4.07 -6.35 0.77
N MET A 33 -3.15 -7.24 0.45
CA MET A 33 -2.90 -7.66 -0.93
C MET A 33 -4.12 -8.28 -1.63
N HIS A 34 -5.10 -8.77 -0.87
CA HIS A 34 -6.33 -9.35 -1.43
C HIS A 34 -7.26 -8.32 -2.06
N LEU A 35 -7.01 -7.01 -1.83
CA LEU A 35 -7.66 -5.94 -2.60
C LEU A 35 -7.53 -6.16 -4.12
N TRP A 36 -6.47 -6.83 -4.56
CA TRP A 36 -6.14 -7.07 -5.96
C TRP A 36 -6.63 -8.42 -6.50
N ASP A 37 -7.34 -9.25 -5.71
CA ASP A 37 -7.73 -10.60 -6.10
C ASP A 37 -8.51 -10.66 -7.42
N LEU A 38 -9.40 -9.69 -7.65
CA LEU A 38 -10.20 -9.63 -8.88
C LEU A 38 -9.38 -9.31 -10.14
N GLN A 39 -8.23 -8.66 -9.99
CA GLN A 39 -7.34 -8.31 -11.10
C GLN A 39 -6.35 -9.42 -11.42
N MET A 40 -6.05 -10.28 -10.43
CA MET A 40 -5.01 -11.32 -10.55
C MET A 40 -5.22 -12.25 -11.75
N PRO A 41 -6.41 -12.81 -12.03
CA PRO A 41 -6.58 -13.75 -13.15
C PRO A 41 -6.18 -13.16 -14.50
N ARG A 42 -6.47 -11.86 -14.73
CA ARG A 42 -6.11 -11.18 -15.98
C ARG A 42 -4.66 -10.77 -16.06
N LEU A 43 -4.10 -10.32 -14.93
CA LEU A 43 -2.71 -9.87 -14.90
C LEU A 43 -1.74 -11.03 -15.01
N THR A 44 -1.99 -12.13 -14.32
CA THR A 44 -1.10 -13.30 -14.30
C THR A 44 -1.06 -14.10 -15.60
N GLU A 45 -1.97 -13.84 -16.54
CA GLU A 45 -1.88 -14.39 -17.91
C GLU A 45 -0.65 -13.86 -18.68
N ARG A 46 -0.19 -12.63 -18.36
CA ARG A 46 0.81 -11.92 -19.17
C ARG A 46 1.99 -11.37 -18.37
N TYR A 47 1.81 -11.15 -17.08
CA TYR A 47 2.78 -10.47 -16.22
C TYR A 47 3.21 -11.38 -15.06
N ARG A 48 4.45 -11.21 -14.64
CA ARG A 48 4.88 -11.66 -13.32
C ARG A 48 4.35 -10.64 -12.31
N VAL A 49 3.34 -11.00 -11.56
CA VAL A 49 2.70 -10.11 -10.60
C VAL A 49 3.27 -10.35 -9.22
N VAL A 50 3.77 -9.28 -8.59
CA VAL A 50 4.18 -9.27 -7.18
C VAL A 50 3.23 -8.38 -6.42
N ARG A 51 2.57 -8.91 -5.43
CA ARG A 51 1.76 -8.15 -4.47
C ARG A 51 2.25 -8.44 -3.07
N LEU A 52 2.16 -7.47 -2.19
CA LEU A 52 2.62 -7.60 -0.82
C LEU A 52 1.68 -6.86 0.13
N ASP A 53 1.68 -7.31 1.37
CA ASP A 53 1.06 -6.57 2.45
C ASP A 53 2.03 -5.49 2.92
N ILE A 54 1.59 -4.22 2.88
CA ILE A 54 2.37 -3.09 3.40
C ILE A 54 2.60 -3.31 4.89
N ARG A 55 3.68 -2.76 5.44
CA ARG A 55 4.04 -2.82 6.86
C ARG A 55 2.84 -2.76 7.79
N GLY A 56 2.66 -3.80 8.62
CA GLY A 56 1.59 -3.95 9.62
C GLY A 56 0.18 -4.19 9.08
N HIS A 57 0.03 -4.41 7.78
CA HIS A 57 -1.22 -4.83 7.15
C HIS A 57 -1.18 -6.33 6.84
N GLY A 58 -2.35 -6.93 6.69
CA GLY A 58 -2.47 -8.34 6.37
C GLY A 58 -1.63 -9.24 7.29
N LEU A 59 -0.61 -9.89 6.72
CA LEU A 59 0.31 -10.77 7.45
C LEU A 59 1.74 -10.21 7.56
N SER A 60 1.97 -8.97 7.13
CA SER A 60 3.26 -8.30 7.28
C SER A 60 3.46 -7.75 8.69
N ALA A 61 4.68 -7.86 9.20
CA ALA A 61 5.03 -7.34 10.51
C ALA A 61 5.07 -5.79 10.53
N VAL A 62 4.97 -5.24 11.73
CA VAL A 62 5.23 -3.82 12.03
C VAL A 62 6.25 -3.74 13.16
N ASP A 63 7.07 -2.71 13.15
CA ASP A 63 7.96 -2.35 14.26
C ASP A 63 7.46 -1.07 14.97
N ALA A 64 8.28 -0.53 15.82
CA ALA A 64 7.95 0.66 16.59
C ALA A 64 7.72 1.89 15.68
N LEU A 65 6.80 2.75 16.09
CA LEU A 65 6.60 4.08 15.51
C LEU A 65 7.70 5.07 15.97
N PRO A 66 7.95 6.14 15.20
CA PRO A 66 7.35 6.46 13.92
C PRO A 66 8.06 5.79 12.73
N PHE A 67 7.38 5.71 11.60
CA PHE A 67 7.98 5.45 10.29
C PHE A 67 7.43 6.43 9.25
N SER A 68 8.20 6.68 8.20
CA SER A 68 7.89 7.63 7.14
C SER A 68 7.33 6.94 5.89
N MET A 69 6.85 7.74 4.93
CA MET A 69 6.48 7.23 3.61
C MET A 69 7.71 6.66 2.87
N GLU A 70 8.88 7.24 3.11
CA GLU A 70 10.14 6.74 2.58
C GLU A 70 10.46 5.34 3.11
N ASP A 71 10.28 5.10 4.41
CA ASP A 71 10.47 3.76 4.99
C ASP A 71 9.53 2.71 4.37
N LEU A 72 8.28 3.09 4.07
CA LEU A 72 7.32 2.21 3.38
C LEU A 72 7.77 1.91 1.93
N ALA A 73 8.34 2.89 1.25
CA ALA A 73 8.90 2.69 -0.09
C ALA A 73 10.15 1.80 -0.04
N ASP A 74 11.01 1.97 0.96
CA ASP A 74 12.21 1.15 1.15
C ASP A 74 11.88 -0.31 1.47
N ASP A 75 10.79 -0.58 2.20
CA ASP A 75 10.29 -1.93 2.38
C ASP A 75 9.97 -2.61 1.05
N VAL A 76 9.27 -1.91 0.15
CA VAL A 76 8.92 -2.45 -1.18
C VAL A 76 10.16 -2.62 -2.04
N ILE A 77 11.09 -1.65 -2.03
CA ILE A 77 12.37 -1.73 -2.76
C ILE A 77 13.16 -2.96 -2.29
N ALA A 78 13.20 -3.20 -0.99
CA ALA A 78 13.89 -4.36 -0.43
C ALA A 78 13.26 -5.70 -0.87
N VAL A 79 11.92 -5.76 -1.04
CA VAL A 79 11.25 -6.93 -1.64
C VAL A 79 11.67 -7.11 -3.09
N VAL A 80 11.67 -6.05 -3.88
CA VAL A 80 12.06 -6.05 -5.29
C VAL A 80 13.50 -6.52 -5.46
N ASP A 81 14.41 -6.06 -4.59
CA ASP A 81 15.82 -6.46 -4.58
C ASP A 81 15.99 -7.94 -4.18
N HIS A 82 15.28 -8.37 -3.15
CA HIS A 82 15.29 -9.77 -2.68
C HIS A 82 14.82 -10.75 -3.77
N LEU A 83 13.86 -10.33 -4.60
CA LEU A 83 13.33 -11.11 -5.71
C LEU A 83 14.16 -10.99 -7.00
N ASN A 84 15.29 -10.24 -6.97
CA ASN A 84 16.18 -9.96 -8.10
C ASN A 84 15.43 -9.35 -9.31
N ILE A 85 14.47 -8.44 -9.07
CA ILE A 85 13.69 -7.78 -10.10
C ILE A 85 14.42 -6.50 -10.51
N ASN A 86 14.94 -6.45 -11.73
CA ASN A 86 15.72 -5.31 -12.23
C ASN A 86 14.84 -4.18 -12.75
N GLN A 87 13.77 -4.50 -13.49
CA GLN A 87 12.84 -3.54 -14.06
C GLN A 87 11.40 -4.00 -13.82
N PHE A 88 10.51 -3.04 -13.55
CA PHE A 88 9.12 -3.34 -13.20
C PHE A 88 8.19 -2.15 -13.47
N TYR A 89 6.91 -2.44 -13.61
CA TYR A 89 5.81 -1.48 -13.46
C TYR A 89 5.31 -1.51 -12.02
N VAL A 90 4.82 -0.38 -11.52
CA VAL A 90 4.20 -0.31 -10.19
C VAL A 90 2.79 0.27 -10.29
N VAL A 91 1.85 -0.38 -9.63
CA VAL A 91 0.45 0.03 -9.54
C VAL A 91 0.13 0.22 -8.06
N GLY A 92 -0.37 1.38 -7.70
CA GLY A 92 -0.69 1.66 -6.30
C GLY A 92 -1.98 2.46 -6.16
N VAL A 93 -2.76 2.13 -5.14
CA VAL A 93 -3.98 2.85 -4.79
C VAL A 93 -3.83 3.58 -3.46
N SER A 94 -4.26 4.85 -3.40
CA SER A 94 -4.17 5.68 -2.18
C SER A 94 -2.74 5.73 -1.64
N ILE A 95 -2.48 5.30 -0.39
CA ILE A 95 -1.12 5.23 0.18
C ILE A 95 -0.17 4.39 -0.70
N GLY A 96 -0.66 3.30 -1.30
CA GLY A 96 0.12 2.50 -2.25
C GLY A 96 0.55 3.30 -3.48
N GLY A 97 -0.29 4.22 -3.94
CA GLY A 97 0.05 5.16 -5.01
C GLY A 97 1.10 6.19 -4.58
N THR A 98 1.07 6.65 -3.34
CA THR A 98 2.11 7.53 -2.78
C THR A 98 3.45 6.79 -2.66
N ILE A 99 3.43 5.55 -2.18
CA ILE A 99 4.61 4.67 -2.14
C ILE A 99 5.17 4.45 -3.55
N ALA A 100 4.30 4.19 -4.54
CA ALA A 100 4.73 4.02 -5.94
C ALA A 100 5.45 5.26 -6.48
N GLN A 101 4.98 6.46 -6.17
CA GLN A 101 5.64 7.72 -6.55
C GLN A 101 7.02 7.85 -5.88
N TRP A 102 7.16 7.51 -4.61
CA TRP A 102 8.46 7.44 -3.92
C TRP A 102 9.42 6.47 -4.60
N ILE A 103 8.94 5.28 -4.97
CA ILE A 103 9.74 4.27 -5.68
C ILE A 103 10.18 4.80 -7.04
N GLY A 104 9.29 5.44 -7.80
CA GLY A 104 9.63 6.08 -9.09
C GLY A 104 10.70 7.15 -8.94
N PHE A 105 10.63 7.96 -7.88
CA PHE A 105 11.65 8.96 -7.55
C PHE A 105 13.01 8.31 -7.20
N LYS A 106 13.00 7.27 -6.35
CA LYS A 106 14.24 6.60 -5.89
C LYS A 106 14.89 5.73 -6.98
N LEU A 107 14.08 5.11 -7.84
CA LEU A 107 14.51 4.12 -8.82
C LEU A 107 14.07 4.44 -10.27
N PRO A 108 14.32 5.67 -10.79
CA PRO A 108 13.79 6.09 -12.09
C PRO A 108 14.29 5.23 -13.25
N GLN A 109 15.42 4.52 -13.10
CA GLN A 109 15.97 3.63 -14.12
C GLN A 109 15.39 2.21 -14.07
N ARG A 110 14.66 1.86 -13.00
CA ARG A 110 14.08 0.53 -12.81
C ARG A 110 12.57 0.54 -13.02
N VAL A 111 11.89 1.64 -12.70
CA VAL A 111 10.44 1.81 -12.89
C VAL A 111 10.16 2.15 -14.34
N GLN A 112 9.51 1.22 -15.06
CA GLN A 112 9.16 1.38 -16.47
C GLN A 112 7.87 2.17 -16.70
N GLY A 113 7.07 2.32 -15.66
CA GLY A 113 5.84 3.09 -15.65
C GLY A 113 5.05 2.86 -14.36
N MET A 114 4.14 3.80 -14.08
CA MET A 114 3.31 3.79 -12.87
C MET A 114 1.84 3.92 -13.22
N VAL A 115 0.98 3.22 -12.48
CA VAL A 115 -0.47 3.47 -12.45
C VAL A 115 -0.83 3.93 -11.05
N ILE A 116 -1.19 5.20 -10.94
CA ILE A 116 -1.51 5.87 -9.67
C ILE A 116 -3.01 6.02 -9.58
N ILE A 117 -3.63 5.40 -8.57
CA ILE A 117 -5.07 5.32 -8.41
C ILE A 117 -5.47 6.04 -7.12
N ASP A 118 -6.39 7.00 -7.25
CA ASP A 118 -7.00 7.72 -6.13
C ASP A 118 -5.97 8.27 -5.12
N THR A 119 -4.93 8.92 -5.65
CA THR A 119 -3.89 9.60 -4.87
C THR A 119 -3.32 10.81 -5.61
N SER A 120 -2.62 11.66 -4.89
CA SER A 120 -2.05 12.91 -5.40
C SER A 120 -0.63 13.12 -4.88
N LEU A 121 0.07 14.14 -5.40
CA LEU A 121 1.41 14.52 -4.93
C LEU A 121 1.37 15.13 -3.52
N VAL A 122 0.27 15.80 -3.18
CA VAL A 122 0.00 16.35 -1.85
C VAL A 122 -1.37 15.86 -1.41
N ASN A 123 -1.48 15.44 -0.18
CA ASN A 123 -2.76 15.01 0.35
C ASN A 123 -3.77 16.16 0.35
N ALA A 124 -4.97 15.94 -0.21
CA ALA A 124 -6.04 16.93 -0.23
C ALA A 124 -6.58 17.25 1.19
N ALA A 125 -6.51 16.29 2.11
CA ALA A 125 -6.89 16.49 3.50
C ALA A 125 -5.74 17.14 4.28
N PRO A 126 -6.01 18.10 5.16
CA PRO A 126 -4.97 18.78 5.92
C PRO A 126 -4.21 17.79 6.83
N PRO A 127 -2.89 17.99 7.04
CA PRO A 127 -2.08 17.14 7.92
C PRO A 127 -2.66 16.95 9.33
N SER A 128 -3.32 17.97 9.88
CA SER A 128 -3.96 17.91 11.19
C SER A 128 -5.06 16.86 11.27
N LEU A 129 -5.80 16.61 10.19
CA LEU A 129 -6.85 15.59 10.15
C LEU A 129 -6.24 14.18 10.23
N TRP A 130 -5.15 13.93 9.51
CA TRP A 130 -4.44 12.65 9.54
C TRP A 130 -3.78 12.39 10.90
N ARG A 131 -3.21 13.43 11.53
CA ARG A 131 -2.66 13.32 12.89
C ARG A 131 -3.74 13.02 13.91
N ALA A 132 -4.90 13.72 13.84
CA ALA A 132 -6.03 13.46 14.73
C ALA A 132 -6.58 12.03 14.55
N ARG A 133 -6.64 11.54 13.30
CA ARG A 133 -7.03 10.15 13.01
C ARG A 133 -6.04 9.14 13.57
N ALA A 134 -4.74 9.39 13.43
CA ALA A 134 -3.70 8.54 13.99
C ALA A 134 -3.83 8.43 15.51
N GLU A 135 -4.01 9.55 16.18
CA GLU A 135 -4.19 9.61 17.65
C GLU A 135 -5.46 8.89 18.09
N ASP A 136 -6.60 9.14 17.41
CA ASP A 136 -7.88 8.52 17.72
C ASP A 136 -7.81 6.99 17.60
N VAL A 137 -7.21 6.49 16.50
CA VAL A 137 -7.01 5.05 16.30
C VAL A 137 -6.06 4.47 17.33
N PHE A 138 -5.00 5.18 17.67
CA PHE A 138 -4.04 4.71 18.66
C PHE A 138 -4.67 4.54 20.04
N GLN A 139 -5.59 5.43 20.42
CA GLN A 139 -6.27 5.41 21.73
C GLN A 139 -7.48 4.48 21.76
N HIS A 140 -8.25 4.38 20.67
CA HIS A 140 -9.57 3.74 20.68
C HIS A 140 -9.70 2.55 19.72
N GLY A 141 -8.66 2.26 18.91
CA GLY A 141 -8.71 1.21 17.89
C GLY A 141 -9.48 1.65 16.65
N LEU A 142 -9.71 0.70 15.72
CA LEU A 142 -10.32 0.97 14.41
C LEU A 142 -11.84 0.75 14.36
N GLU A 143 -12.41 0.02 15.31
CA GLU A 143 -13.79 -0.46 15.22
C GLU A 143 -14.82 0.66 15.08
N HIS A 144 -14.67 1.76 15.84
CA HIS A 144 -15.60 2.88 15.82
C HIS A 144 -15.55 3.70 14.51
N LEU A 145 -14.43 3.63 13.77
CA LEU A 145 -14.26 4.31 12.49
C LEU A 145 -14.66 3.43 11.29
N GLU A 146 -14.81 2.12 11.47
CA GLU A 146 -15.01 1.15 10.39
C GLU A 146 -16.10 1.57 9.40
N ARG A 147 -17.31 1.86 9.90
CA ARG A 147 -18.43 2.23 9.02
C ARG A 147 -18.13 3.48 8.19
N GLY A 148 -17.52 4.49 8.79
CA GLY A 148 -17.14 5.72 8.11
C GLY A 148 -16.06 5.48 7.07
N ILE A 149 -15.06 4.66 7.37
CA ILE A 149 -13.99 4.30 6.44
C ILE A 149 -14.56 3.53 5.25
N ILE A 150 -15.33 2.47 5.49
CA ILE A 150 -15.91 1.65 4.42
C ILE A 150 -16.86 2.45 3.53
N SER A 151 -17.68 3.37 4.10
CA SER A 151 -18.57 4.20 3.30
C SER A 151 -17.86 5.18 2.36
N ASN A 152 -16.58 5.47 2.61
CA ASN A 152 -15.75 6.26 1.70
C ASN A 152 -15.12 5.41 0.57
N TRP A 153 -15.06 4.09 0.75
CA TRP A 153 -14.42 3.20 -0.21
C TRP A 153 -15.38 2.59 -1.22
N VAL A 154 -16.67 2.47 -0.85
CA VAL A 154 -17.68 1.82 -1.68
C VAL A 154 -18.90 2.71 -1.89
N THR A 155 -19.62 2.47 -2.98
CA THR A 155 -20.91 3.14 -3.20
C THR A 155 -21.97 2.64 -2.21
N PRO A 156 -23.03 3.43 -1.94
CA PRO A 156 -24.06 3.05 -0.97
C PRO A 156 -24.70 1.67 -1.23
N GLN A 157 -24.78 1.26 -2.49
CA GLN A 157 -25.33 -0.05 -2.87
C GLN A 157 -24.43 -1.22 -2.47
N PHE A 158 -23.13 -0.97 -2.32
CA PHE A 158 -22.13 -1.99 -1.97
C PHE A 158 -21.89 -2.12 -0.48
N ILE A 159 -22.39 -1.19 0.35
CA ILE A 159 -22.00 -1.13 1.77
C ILE A 159 -22.38 -2.39 2.56
N ASP A 160 -23.45 -3.07 2.15
CA ASP A 160 -23.92 -4.30 2.79
C ASP A 160 -23.66 -5.55 1.92
N SER A 161 -22.72 -5.46 0.96
CA SER A 161 -22.33 -6.58 0.10
C SER A 161 -21.28 -7.48 0.76
N PRO A 162 -21.16 -8.75 0.32
CA PRO A 162 -20.07 -9.64 0.76
C PRO A 162 -18.68 -9.07 0.49
N GLU A 163 -18.50 -8.30 -0.60
CA GLU A 163 -17.25 -7.64 -0.92
C GLU A 163 -16.90 -6.56 0.11
N ALA A 164 -17.89 -5.78 0.57
CA ALA A 164 -17.70 -4.81 1.65
C ALA A 164 -17.37 -5.50 2.98
N ASP A 165 -17.91 -6.70 3.24
CA ASP A 165 -17.52 -7.51 4.41
C ASP A 165 -16.06 -7.95 4.32
N GLY A 166 -15.59 -8.28 3.11
CA GLY A 166 -14.16 -8.55 2.86
C GLY A 166 -13.29 -7.34 3.22
N LEU A 167 -13.67 -6.14 2.77
CA LEU A 167 -12.95 -4.90 3.11
C LEU A 167 -12.96 -4.60 4.62
N ARG A 168 -14.10 -4.81 5.30
CA ARG A 168 -14.17 -4.71 6.78
C ARG A 168 -13.20 -5.66 7.45
N LYS A 169 -13.09 -6.89 6.94
CA LYS A 169 -12.18 -7.89 7.49
C LYS A 169 -10.71 -7.48 7.32
N MET A 170 -10.32 -6.94 6.16
CA MET A 170 -8.98 -6.40 5.94
C MET A 170 -8.69 -5.26 6.91
N LEU A 171 -9.64 -4.32 7.06
CA LEU A 171 -9.50 -3.18 7.99
C LEU A 171 -9.30 -3.66 9.44
N ARG A 172 -10.09 -4.61 9.91
CA ARG A 172 -9.98 -5.17 11.27
C ARG A 172 -8.68 -5.93 11.50
N ASN A 173 -8.07 -6.48 10.45
CA ASN A 173 -6.79 -7.18 10.54
C ASN A 173 -5.59 -6.21 10.49
N THR A 174 -5.81 -4.93 10.15
CA THR A 174 -4.77 -3.91 10.19
C THR A 174 -4.47 -3.57 11.65
N THR A 175 -3.19 -3.58 12.03
CA THR A 175 -2.80 -3.24 13.41
C THR A 175 -3.00 -1.75 13.69
N VAL A 176 -3.24 -1.41 14.95
CA VAL A 176 -3.37 -0.02 15.38
C VAL A 176 -2.10 0.77 15.07
N GLU A 177 -0.94 0.17 15.32
CA GLU A 177 0.38 0.76 15.02
C GLU A 177 0.55 1.04 13.52
N ALA A 178 0.14 0.09 12.68
CA ALA A 178 0.25 0.27 11.23
C ALA A 178 -0.67 1.38 10.73
N PHE A 179 -1.93 1.37 11.12
CA PHE A 179 -2.89 2.39 10.67
C PHE A 179 -2.50 3.79 11.15
N SER A 180 -2.11 3.91 12.42
CA SER A 180 -1.65 5.19 13.00
C SER A 180 -0.35 5.65 12.37
N GLY A 181 0.64 4.78 12.23
CA GLY A 181 1.92 5.10 11.60
C GLY A 181 1.79 5.52 10.14
N CYS A 182 0.99 4.80 9.35
CA CYS A 182 0.69 5.17 7.97
C CYS A 182 -0.07 6.51 7.89
N SER A 183 -1.00 6.78 8.81
CA SER A 183 -1.70 8.07 8.87
C SER A 183 -0.73 9.21 9.16
N LEU A 184 0.24 9.02 10.06
CA LEU A 184 1.30 10.01 10.30
C LEU A 184 2.20 10.19 9.10
N ALA A 185 2.62 9.10 8.44
CA ALA A 185 3.40 9.15 7.22
C ALA A 185 2.69 9.91 6.10
N ILE A 186 1.36 9.73 5.95
CA ILE A 186 0.54 10.51 5.01
C ILE A 186 0.51 11.99 5.40
N ALA A 187 0.36 12.31 6.70
CA ALA A 187 0.33 13.68 7.19
C ALA A 187 1.62 14.47 6.87
N ASP A 188 2.76 13.77 6.86
CA ASP A 188 4.08 14.37 6.65
C ASP A 188 4.55 14.34 5.19
N THR A 189 3.76 13.76 4.29
CA THR A 189 4.16 13.59 2.88
C THR A 189 3.76 14.78 2.02
N ASP A 190 4.76 15.36 1.35
CA ASP A 190 4.63 16.33 0.27
C ASP A 190 5.61 15.94 -0.86
N LEU A 191 5.05 15.52 -2.00
CA LEU A 191 5.82 15.08 -3.16
C LEU A 191 5.95 16.15 -4.26
N THR A 192 5.48 17.39 -4.01
CA THR A 192 5.45 18.45 -5.04
C THR A 192 6.82 18.83 -5.58
N ASN A 193 7.86 18.66 -4.77
CA ASN A 193 9.25 18.95 -5.15
C ASN A 193 10.00 17.73 -5.69
N MET A 194 9.34 16.57 -5.76
CA MET A 194 9.94 15.35 -6.31
C MET A 194 9.90 15.37 -7.84
N ASN A 195 11.05 15.15 -8.43
CA ASN A 195 11.17 15.04 -9.88
C ASN A 195 10.96 13.58 -10.30
N ILE A 196 9.73 13.24 -10.69
CA ILE A 196 9.38 11.90 -11.23
C ILE A 196 9.40 11.91 -12.78
N HIS A 197 10.19 12.76 -13.40
CA HIS A 197 10.29 12.85 -14.86
C HIS A 197 10.94 11.60 -15.46
N GLY A 198 10.27 10.99 -16.43
CA GLY A 198 10.77 9.86 -17.19
C GLY A 198 10.27 8.49 -16.75
N VAL A 199 9.25 8.46 -15.88
CA VAL A 199 8.57 7.22 -15.46
C VAL A 199 7.15 7.17 -15.99
#